data_b9cb71025fb57869f0ac9925f40649f0
#
_entry.id   b9cb71025fb57869f0ac9925f40649f0
#
_cell.length_a   1.000
_cell.length_b   1.000
_cell.length_c   1.000
_cell.angle_alpha   90.00
_cell.angle_beta   90.00
_cell.angle_gamma   90.00
#
_symmetry.space_group_name_H-M   'P 1'
#
loop_
_entity.id
_entity.type
_entity.pdbx_description
1 polymer ?
#
loop_
_entity_poly.entity_id
_entity_poly.type
_entity_poly.pdbx_seq_one_letter_code
_entity_poly.pdbx_strand_id
1 'polypeptide(L)' 'MENKKWRPGEVVPESASYTAYDEQGHDGGSTYLEKGERFPATQHSGSYYVEEE' A
#
# COMPACT_ATOMS: atom_id res chain seq x y z
N MET A 1 -4.99 -15.84 -8.26
CA MET A 1 -3.67 -15.35 -7.90
C MET A 1 -3.77 -14.39 -6.73
N GLU A 2 -2.80 -14.45 -5.85
CA GLU A 2 -2.84 -13.60 -4.68
C GLU A 2 -2.17 -12.26 -4.98
N ASN A 3 -2.78 -11.19 -4.49
CA ASN A 3 -2.17 -9.89 -4.56
C ASN A 3 -1.13 -9.78 -3.47
N LYS A 4 0.01 -9.19 -3.82
CA LYS A 4 1.03 -8.93 -2.82
C LYS A 4 0.61 -7.75 -1.96
N LYS A 5 1.02 -7.81 -0.71
CA LYS A 5 0.75 -6.76 0.25
C LYS A 5 2.06 -6.18 0.73
N TRP A 6 2.08 -4.87 0.87
CA TRP A 6 3.25 -4.15 1.38
C TRP A 6 2.85 -3.40 2.63
N ARG A 7 3.78 -3.26 3.54
CA ARG A 7 3.55 -2.54 4.78
C ARG A 7 4.11 -1.13 4.69
N PRO A 8 3.57 -0.19 5.48
CA PRO A 8 4.14 1.16 5.54
C PRO A 8 5.62 1.09 5.86
N GLY A 9 6.42 1.89 5.17
CA GLY A 9 7.86 1.90 5.35
C GLY A 9 8.65 1.01 4.41
N GLU A 10 7.99 0.07 3.74
CA GLU A 10 8.65 -0.75 2.74
C GLU A 10 8.92 0.07 1.48
N VAL A 11 9.88 -0.38 0.70
CA VAL A 11 10.22 0.28 -0.55
C VAL A 11 9.24 -0.12 -1.64
N VAL A 12 8.74 0.88 -2.36
CA VAL A 12 7.80 0.65 -3.46
C VAL A 12 8.53 -0.06 -4.60
N PRO A 13 8.05 -1.24 -5.02
CA PRO A 13 8.75 -2.04 -6.04
C PRO A 13 8.56 -1.54 -7.45
N GLU A 14 7.44 -0.90 -7.74
CA GLU A 14 7.13 -0.39 -9.08
C GLU A 14 6.27 0.85 -8.97
N SER A 15 6.45 1.76 -9.93
CA SER A 15 5.61 2.95 -10.01
C SER A 15 4.21 2.54 -10.41
N ALA A 16 3.25 2.75 -9.55
CA ALA A 16 1.87 2.34 -9.77
C ALA A 16 0.96 2.99 -8.75
N SER A 17 -0.33 2.82 -8.92
CA SER A 17 -1.31 3.21 -7.90
C SER A 17 -1.45 2.09 -6.90
N TYR A 18 -1.51 2.45 -5.64
CA TYR A 18 -1.66 1.50 -4.55
C TYR A 18 -2.84 1.92 -3.69
N THR A 19 -3.59 0.94 -3.21
CA THR A 19 -4.71 1.18 -2.33
C THR A 19 -4.32 0.78 -0.91
N ALA A 20 -4.55 1.66 0.04
CA ALA A 20 -4.30 1.37 1.45
C ALA A 20 -5.52 0.70 2.06
N TYR A 21 -5.28 -0.33 2.84
CA TYR A 21 -6.34 -1.01 3.58
C TYR A 21 -5.95 -1.06 5.04
N ASP A 22 -6.95 -1.02 5.93
CA ASP A 22 -6.68 -1.20 7.34
C ASP A 22 -6.69 -2.71 7.67
N GLU A 23 -6.47 -3.05 8.94
CA GLU A 23 -6.39 -4.45 9.33
C GLU A 23 -7.69 -5.21 9.14
N GLN A 24 -8.82 -4.50 8.99
CA GLN A 24 -10.12 -5.09 8.74
C GLN A 24 -10.44 -5.16 7.24
N GLY A 25 -9.54 -4.64 6.41
CA GLY A 25 -9.73 -4.69 4.98
C GLY A 25 -10.54 -3.53 4.41
N HIS A 26 -10.75 -2.48 5.18
CA HIS A 26 -11.47 -1.31 4.70
C HIS A 26 -10.58 -0.47 3.80
N ASP A 27 -11.13 -0.01 2.68
CA ASP A 27 -10.44 0.80 1.71
C ASP A 27 -10.16 2.19 2.30
N GLY A 28 -8.88 2.55 2.35
CA GLY A 28 -8.46 3.85 2.86
C GLY A 28 -8.07 4.83 1.75
N GLY A 29 -8.33 4.48 0.50
CA GLY A 29 -8.04 5.35 -0.63
C GLY A 29 -6.81 4.91 -1.40
N SER A 30 -6.70 5.43 -2.62
CA SER A 30 -5.59 5.11 -3.52
C SER A 30 -4.60 6.24 -3.56
N THR A 31 -3.34 5.91 -3.80
CA THR A 31 -2.30 6.91 -4.02
C THR A 31 -1.31 6.36 -5.04
N TYR A 32 -0.76 7.25 -5.86
CA TYR A 32 0.27 6.89 -6.82
C TYR A 32 1.63 7.01 -6.14
N LEU A 33 2.43 5.96 -6.25
CA LEU A 33 3.77 5.93 -5.68
C LEU A 33 4.76 5.50 -6.74
N GLU A 34 5.95 6.07 -6.69
CA GLU A 34 7.00 5.76 -7.66
C GLU A 34 7.96 4.72 -7.08
N LYS A 35 8.51 3.92 -7.96
CA LYS A 35 9.50 2.93 -7.59
C LYS A 35 10.62 3.59 -6.81
N GLY A 36 10.99 2.97 -5.70
CA GLY A 36 12.04 3.48 -4.85
C GLY A 36 11.57 4.36 -3.71
N GLU A 37 10.33 4.83 -3.77
CA GLU A 37 9.75 5.54 -2.65
C GLU A 37 9.40 4.55 -1.54
N ARG A 38 9.08 5.08 -0.37
CA ARG A 38 8.61 4.24 0.72
C ARG A 38 7.13 4.42 0.90
N PHE A 39 6.45 3.34 1.23
CA PHE A 39 5.02 3.42 1.50
C PHE A 39 4.80 4.32 2.70
N PRO A 40 3.88 5.31 2.60
CA PRO A 40 3.65 6.25 3.70
C PRO A 40 3.13 5.54 4.93
N ALA A 41 3.46 6.09 6.09
CA ALA A 41 2.93 5.57 7.34
C ALA A 41 1.43 5.87 7.42
N THR A 42 0.69 4.97 8.05
CA THR A 42 -0.73 5.18 8.27
C THR A 42 -0.97 5.39 9.77
N GLN A 43 -2.15 5.90 10.09
CA GLN A 43 -2.53 6.11 11.47
C GLN A 43 -3.08 4.85 12.12
N HIS A 44 -3.28 3.79 11.35
CA HIS A 44 -3.89 2.57 11.84
C HIS A 44 -2.89 1.43 11.85
N SER A 45 -2.84 0.70 12.94
CA SER A 45 -2.00 -0.50 13.03
C SER A 45 -2.54 -1.56 12.07
N GLY A 46 -1.63 -2.37 11.53
CA GLY A 46 -2.04 -3.46 10.68
C GLY A 46 -2.44 -3.06 9.27
N SER A 47 -2.20 -1.80 8.90
CA SER A 47 -2.50 -1.34 7.54
C SER A 47 -1.52 -1.95 6.55
N TYR A 48 -1.98 -2.07 5.32
CA TYR A 48 -1.14 -2.58 4.23
C TYR A 48 -1.58 -1.93 2.92
N TYR A 49 -0.71 -2.05 1.93
CA TYR A 49 -0.97 -1.53 0.59
C TYR A 49 -1.06 -2.67 -0.41
N VAL A 50 -1.94 -2.50 -1.39
CA VAL A 50 -2.09 -3.47 -2.49
C VAL A 50 -1.98 -2.69 -3.79
N GLU A 51 -1.18 -3.22 -4.71
CA GLU A 51 -1.03 -2.60 -6.02
C GLU A 51 -2.33 -2.74 -6.81
N GLU A 52 -2.77 -1.65 -7.41
CA GLU A 52 -3.94 -1.67 -8.28
C GLU A 52 -3.49 -2.01 -9.70
N GLU A 53 -4.32 -2.78 -10.38
CA GLU A 53 -4.07 -3.12 -11.77
C GLU A 53 -4.83 -2.20 -12.69
#